data_ec59b96af426947ed63bf0d6ac5d3610
#
_entry.id   ec59b96af426947ed63bf0d6ac5d3610
#
_cell.length_a   1.000
_cell.length_b   1.000
_cell.length_c   1.000
_cell.angle_alpha   90.00
_cell.angle_beta   90.00
_cell.angle_gamma   90.00
#
_symmetry.space_group_name_H-M   'P 1'
#
loop_
_entity.id
_entity.type
_entity.pdbx_description
1 polymer ?
#
loop_
_entity_poly.entity_id
_entity_poly.type
_entity_poly.pdbx_seq_one_letter_code
_entity_poly.pdbx_strand_id
1 'polypeptide(L)'
;LKSKKKKYILTIFEKRVLQKEIPFFMKLMDNLNSSKINCPKPLKTKNNKYLIKLKNKTACIVSFLEGKDKKKLNTNDCYVIGKTVARMHSVTIKMKLKRKNSMGIRNLKPLLESIKFRSKNFSNLKIFLKNNLKDINNNWPKQLPKGIIHGDLFIDNIFFKKNKLSGIIDFYFAANDYFMYEIAICINALCFDYKKRKFQMNHK
;
A
#
# COMPACT_ATOMS: atom_id res chain seq x y z
N LEU A 1 -6.33 19.54 9.91
CA LEU A 1 -6.00 20.94 9.87
C LEU A 1 -6.80 21.63 8.77
N LYS A 2 -7.31 22.82 9.04
CA LYS A 2 -7.99 23.67 8.04
C LYS A 2 -7.26 25.01 7.91
N SER A 3 -7.02 25.45 6.70
CA SER A 3 -6.71 26.83 6.34
C SER A 3 -7.96 27.45 5.70
N LYS A 4 -8.06 28.79 5.57
CA LYS A 4 -9.26 29.49 5.06
C LYS A 4 -9.88 28.88 3.79
N LYS A 5 -9.10 28.18 2.93
CA LYS A 5 -9.57 27.57 1.66
C LYS A 5 -9.14 26.10 1.44
N LYS A 6 -8.34 25.49 2.32
CA LYS A 6 -7.77 24.15 2.08
C LYS A 6 -7.76 23.30 3.35
N LYS A 7 -7.95 21.99 3.17
CA LYS A 7 -7.85 20.98 4.22
C LYS A 7 -6.51 20.24 4.12
N TYR A 8 -5.96 19.82 5.26
CA TYR A 8 -4.70 19.11 5.35
C TYR A 8 -4.79 18.03 6.41
N ILE A 9 -3.96 17.01 6.27
CA ILE A 9 -3.75 15.95 7.25
C ILE A 9 -2.38 16.20 7.90
N LEU A 10 -2.35 16.27 9.22
CA LEU A 10 -1.13 16.17 10.02
C LEU A 10 -0.95 14.71 10.41
N THR A 11 0.14 14.10 10.00
CA THR A 11 0.52 12.75 10.41
C THR A 11 1.68 12.85 11.39
N ILE A 12 1.52 12.24 12.57
CA ILE A 12 2.57 12.08 13.58
C ILE A 12 3.00 10.63 13.56
N PHE A 13 4.28 10.39 13.28
CA PHE A 13 4.81 9.04 13.16
C PHE A 13 5.20 8.48 14.52
N GLU A 14 4.68 7.32 14.82
CA GLU A 14 5.01 6.55 16.01
C GLU A 14 5.99 5.42 15.67
N LYS A 15 6.28 4.53 16.64
CA LYS A 15 7.30 3.45 16.52
C LYS A 15 7.06 2.47 15.35
N ARG A 16 5.82 2.37 14.83
CA ARG A 16 5.45 1.44 13.75
C ARG A 16 6.14 1.75 12.42
N VAL A 17 6.42 3.01 12.15
CA VAL A 17 7.11 3.45 10.93
C VAL A 17 8.54 3.83 11.27
N LEU A 18 9.52 3.17 10.64
CA LEU A 18 10.93 3.50 10.85
C LEU A 18 11.22 4.92 10.36
N GLN A 19 11.73 5.78 11.23
CA GLN A 19 11.97 7.20 10.92
C GLN A 19 12.82 7.41 9.66
N LYS A 20 13.81 6.53 9.43
CA LYS A 20 14.69 6.56 8.25
C LYS A 20 13.96 6.28 6.93
N GLU A 21 12.78 5.67 6.97
CA GLU A 21 11.99 5.34 5.78
C GLU A 21 10.97 6.42 5.41
N ILE A 22 10.63 7.32 6.32
CA ILE A 22 9.63 8.37 6.09
C ILE A 22 9.97 9.24 4.87
N PRO A 23 11.24 9.67 4.65
CA PRO A 23 11.60 10.43 3.45
C PRO A 23 11.29 9.72 2.14
N PHE A 24 11.34 8.38 2.10
CA PHE A 24 10.96 7.59 0.93
C PHE A 24 9.49 7.81 0.57
N PHE A 25 8.58 7.70 1.55
CA PHE A 25 7.14 7.88 1.31
C PHE A 25 6.80 9.30 0.85
N MET A 26 7.44 10.30 1.45
CA MET A 26 7.23 11.70 1.05
C MET A 26 7.68 11.93 -0.39
N LYS A 27 8.87 11.48 -0.76
CA LYS A 27 9.39 11.60 -2.13
C LYS A 27 8.54 10.82 -3.13
N LEU A 28 8.07 9.62 -2.75
CA LEU A 28 7.19 8.81 -3.60
C LEU A 28 5.89 9.56 -3.92
N MET A 29 5.16 10.00 -2.89
CA MET A 29 3.91 10.72 -3.07
C MET A 29 4.08 12.04 -3.85
N ASP A 30 5.17 12.77 -3.64
CA ASP A 30 5.45 14.01 -4.39
C ASP A 30 5.69 13.71 -5.88
N ASN A 31 6.47 12.66 -6.20
CA ASN A 31 6.71 12.22 -7.57
C ASN A 31 5.43 11.70 -8.26
N LEU A 32 4.58 10.94 -7.55
CA LEU A 32 3.30 10.48 -8.08
C LEU A 32 2.38 11.66 -8.41
N ASN A 33 2.27 12.64 -7.51
CA ASN A 33 1.52 13.87 -7.76
C ASN A 33 2.05 14.64 -8.97
N SER A 34 3.38 14.78 -9.10
CA SER A 34 4.02 15.45 -10.25
C SER A 34 3.73 14.72 -11.55
N SER A 35 3.50 13.40 -11.49
CA SER A 35 3.09 12.55 -12.61
C SER A 35 1.57 12.47 -12.80
N LYS A 36 0.79 13.36 -12.16
CA LYS A 36 -0.67 13.43 -12.22
C LYS A 36 -1.36 12.15 -11.75
N ILE A 37 -0.77 11.45 -10.77
CA ILE A 37 -1.41 10.35 -10.05
C ILE A 37 -1.91 10.93 -8.73
N ASN A 38 -3.23 10.93 -8.55
CA ASN A 38 -3.85 11.57 -7.40
C ASN A 38 -3.59 10.76 -6.12
N CYS A 39 -2.85 11.36 -5.21
CA CYS A 39 -2.62 10.87 -3.85
C CYS A 39 -2.39 12.08 -2.92
N PRO A 40 -2.35 11.91 -1.60
CA PRO A 40 -2.01 12.99 -0.69
C PRO A 40 -0.66 13.61 -1.07
N LYS A 41 -0.63 14.92 -1.32
CA LYS A 41 0.59 15.65 -1.68
C LYS A 41 1.32 16.10 -0.42
N PRO A 42 2.56 15.68 -0.17
CA PRO A 42 3.35 16.18 0.95
C PRO A 42 3.65 17.69 0.81
N LEU A 43 3.51 18.42 1.89
CA LEU A 43 3.86 19.83 1.95
C LEU A 43 5.29 19.98 2.46
N LYS A 44 6.02 20.88 1.83
CA LYS A 44 7.35 21.25 2.30
C LYS A 44 7.28 22.46 3.22
N THR A 45 8.15 22.50 4.21
CA THR A 45 8.39 23.67 5.05
C THR A 45 9.05 24.79 4.25
N LYS A 46 9.18 25.97 4.83
CA LYS A 46 9.94 27.09 4.26
C LYS A 46 11.40 26.70 3.92
N ASN A 47 11.98 25.78 4.69
CA ASN A 47 13.34 25.23 4.48
C ASN A 47 13.37 24.02 3.53
N ASN A 48 12.36 23.83 2.68
CA ASN A 48 12.25 22.76 1.67
C ASN A 48 12.27 21.34 2.24
N LYS A 49 11.94 21.14 3.53
CA LYS A 49 11.88 19.83 4.21
C LYS A 49 10.44 19.35 4.31
N TYR A 50 10.18 18.04 4.08
CA TYR A 50 8.86 17.42 4.27
C TYR A 50 8.54 17.15 5.74
N LEU A 51 9.57 16.95 6.57
CA LEU A 51 9.43 16.47 7.94
C LEU A 51 9.71 17.59 8.93
N ILE A 52 8.93 17.60 9.99
CA ILE A 52 9.08 18.49 11.15
C ILE A 52 9.17 17.66 12.43
N LYS A 53 9.67 18.27 13.49
CA LYS A 53 9.59 17.73 14.85
C LYS A 53 8.43 18.41 15.59
N LEU A 54 7.54 17.59 16.15
CA LEU A 54 6.42 18.03 16.97
C LEU A 54 6.44 17.23 18.29
N LYS A 55 6.70 17.90 19.41
CA LYS A 55 6.84 17.25 20.73
C LYS A 55 7.75 16.00 20.65
N ASN A 56 8.95 16.17 20.11
CA ASN A 56 9.97 15.12 19.90
C ASN A 56 9.58 13.98 18.95
N LYS A 57 8.37 13.99 18.36
CA LYS A 57 7.95 13.03 17.33
C LYS A 57 8.16 13.61 15.93
N THR A 58 8.48 12.74 14.98
CA THR A 58 8.54 13.15 13.58
C THR A 58 7.13 13.28 13.02
N ALA A 59 6.86 14.36 12.29
CA ALA A 59 5.56 14.62 11.70
C ALA A 59 5.70 15.16 10.27
N CYS A 60 4.65 15.02 9.49
CA CYS A 60 4.51 15.66 8.18
C CYS A 60 3.09 16.20 8.00
N ILE A 61 2.94 17.10 7.04
CA ILE A 61 1.64 17.57 6.57
C ILE A 61 1.47 17.16 5.12
N VAL A 62 0.31 16.59 4.81
CA VAL A 62 -0.07 16.25 3.43
C VAL A 62 -1.40 16.90 3.08
N SER A 63 -1.67 17.09 1.79
CA SER A 63 -2.96 17.59 1.33
C SER A 63 -4.06 16.59 1.70
N PHE A 64 -5.24 17.10 2.02
CA PHE A 64 -6.43 16.28 2.17
C PHE A 64 -6.92 15.84 0.80
N LEU A 65 -7.04 14.53 0.59
CA LEU A 65 -7.68 13.97 -0.60
C LEU A 65 -9.18 13.86 -0.33
N GLU A 66 -9.99 14.54 -1.13
CA GLU A 66 -11.44 14.47 -0.98
C GLU A 66 -11.99 13.16 -1.54
N GLY A 67 -13.01 12.63 -0.89
CA GLY A 67 -13.66 11.39 -1.25
C GLY A 67 -13.78 10.44 -0.08
N LYS A 68 -14.24 9.24 -0.36
CA LYS A 68 -14.34 8.12 0.57
C LYS A 68 -14.24 6.81 -0.19
N ASP A 69 -13.95 5.74 0.50
CA ASP A 69 -14.03 4.37 -0.01
C ASP A 69 -15.48 4.02 -0.43
N LYS A 70 -15.60 3.01 -1.24
CA LYS A 70 -16.87 2.40 -1.62
C LYS A 70 -17.06 1.08 -0.87
N LYS A 71 -18.25 0.83 -0.37
CA LYS A 71 -18.59 -0.48 0.24
C LYS A 71 -18.58 -1.63 -0.77
N LYS A 72 -18.81 -1.33 -2.05
CA LYS A 72 -18.83 -2.31 -3.14
C LYS A 72 -18.35 -1.65 -4.42
N LEU A 73 -17.50 -2.34 -5.16
CA LEU A 73 -17.00 -1.92 -6.47
C LEU A 73 -17.85 -2.55 -7.58
N ASN A 74 -18.03 -1.80 -8.66
CA ASN A 74 -18.56 -2.33 -9.92
C ASN A 74 -17.42 -2.52 -10.92
N THR A 75 -17.73 -3.10 -12.09
CA THR A 75 -16.75 -3.38 -13.15
C THR A 75 -16.00 -2.12 -13.61
N ASN A 76 -16.70 -1.00 -13.75
CA ASN A 76 -16.07 0.26 -14.15
C ASN A 76 -15.11 0.79 -13.05
N ASP A 77 -15.45 0.62 -11.78
CA ASP A 77 -14.57 0.97 -10.68
C ASP A 77 -13.27 0.14 -10.74
N CYS A 78 -13.38 -1.18 -10.94
CA CYS A 78 -12.23 -2.07 -11.10
C CYS A 78 -11.37 -1.69 -12.31
N TYR A 79 -11.98 -1.35 -13.44
CA TYR A 79 -11.26 -0.86 -14.63
C TYR A 79 -10.46 0.42 -14.33
N VAL A 80 -11.09 1.40 -13.69
CA VAL A 80 -10.43 2.68 -13.37
C VAL A 80 -9.32 2.50 -12.34
N ILE A 81 -9.51 1.62 -11.35
CA ILE A 81 -8.47 1.25 -10.38
C ILE A 81 -7.29 0.61 -11.12
N GLY A 82 -7.53 -0.43 -11.92
CA GLY A 82 -6.49 -1.13 -12.69
C GLY A 82 -5.70 -0.19 -13.60
N LYS A 83 -6.40 0.72 -14.31
CA LYS A 83 -5.76 1.76 -15.13
C LYS A 83 -4.88 2.70 -14.29
N THR A 84 -5.30 3.05 -13.09
CA THR A 84 -4.52 3.91 -12.19
C THR A 84 -3.29 3.19 -11.66
N VAL A 85 -3.42 1.92 -11.27
CA VAL A 85 -2.31 1.06 -10.85
C VAL A 85 -1.29 0.90 -11.98
N ALA A 86 -1.74 0.61 -13.20
CA ALA A 86 -0.85 0.51 -14.36
C ALA A 86 -0.07 1.82 -14.63
N ARG A 87 -0.74 2.97 -14.51
CA ARG A 87 -0.06 4.27 -14.61
C ARG A 87 0.95 4.48 -13.48
N MET A 88 0.61 4.09 -12.26
CA MET A 88 1.53 4.14 -11.11
C MET A 88 2.76 3.29 -11.38
N HIS A 89 2.61 2.06 -11.84
CA HIS A 89 3.70 1.16 -12.21
C HIS A 89 4.57 1.75 -13.32
N SER A 90 3.98 2.34 -14.36
CA SER A 90 4.72 2.99 -15.47
C SER A 90 5.56 4.18 -15.02
N VAL A 91 5.16 4.86 -13.96
CA VAL A 91 5.91 5.96 -13.35
C VAL A 91 6.99 5.41 -12.41
N THR A 92 6.62 4.46 -11.54
CA THR A 92 7.52 3.99 -10.48
C THR A 92 8.65 3.09 -10.98
N ILE A 93 8.50 2.42 -12.13
CA ILE A 93 9.57 1.63 -12.76
C ILE A 93 10.82 2.48 -13.06
N LYS A 94 10.63 3.77 -13.34
CA LYS A 94 11.70 4.73 -13.66
C LYS A 94 12.30 5.40 -12.43
N MET A 95 11.71 5.21 -11.24
CA MET A 95 12.16 5.87 -10.02
C MET A 95 13.39 5.20 -9.43
N LYS A 96 14.38 6.02 -9.04
CA LYS A 96 15.59 5.54 -8.34
C LYS A 96 15.40 5.35 -6.83
N LEU A 97 14.19 5.59 -6.30
CA LEU A 97 13.89 5.39 -4.89
C LEU A 97 13.94 3.91 -4.52
N LYS A 98 14.49 3.59 -3.36
CA LYS A 98 14.66 2.21 -2.89
C LYS A 98 14.13 2.05 -1.46
N ARG A 99 13.25 1.06 -1.27
CA ARG A 99 12.82 0.56 0.03
C ARG A 99 12.49 -0.94 -0.09
N LYS A 100 13.07 -1.75 0.80
CA LYS A 100 12.77 -3.19 0.84
C LYS A 100 11.32 -3.42 1.27
N ASN A 101 10.65 -4.38 0.64
CA ASN A 101 9.30 -4.76 1.05
C ASN A 101 9.38 -5.55 2.38
N SER A 102 8.86 -4.95 3.45
CA SER A 102 8.79 -5.60 4.77
C SER A 102 7.81 -6.77 4.82
N MET A 103 6.82 -6.78 3.91
CA MET A 103 5.82 -7.85 3.76
C MET A 103 6.17 -8.82 2.62
N GLY A 104 7.33 -8.67 2.01
CA GLY A 104 7.79 -9.53 0.92
C GLY A 104 8.13 -10.95 1.40
N ILE A 105 8.09 -11.91 0.48
CA ILE A 105 8.24 -13.35 0.75
C ILE A 105 9.47 -13.69 1.60
N ARG A 106 10.57 -12.96 1.43
CA ARG A 106 11.82 -13.17 2.20
C ARG A 106 11.64 -12.93 3.71
N ASN A 107 10.67 -12.12 4.10
CA ASN A 107 10.41 -11.78 5.50
C ASN A 107 9.33 -12.68 6.14
N LEU A 108 8.58 -13.44 5.34
CA LEU A 108 7.50 -14.29 5.85
C LEU A 108 8.02 -15.48 6.66
N LYS A 109 9.17 -16.07 6.27
CA LYS A 109 9.77 -17.19 7.01
C LYS A 109 10.22 -16.76 8.41
N PRO A 110 11.05 -15.72 8.60
CA PRO A 110 11.40 -15.24 9.94
C PRO A 110 10.19 -14.83 10.76
N LEU A 111 9.18 -14.21 10.13
CA LEU A 111 7.93 -13.85 10.80
C LEU A 111 7.21 -15.09 11.33
N LEU A 112 7.04 -16.13 10.51
CA LEU A 112 6.40 -17.38 10.91
C LEU A 112 7.17 -18.09 12.04
N GLU A 113 8.49 -18.04 12.01
CA GLU A 113 9.35 -18.61 13.05
C GLU A 113 9.24 -17.86 14.40
N SER A 114 9.01 -16.54 14.34
CA SER A 114 8.84 -15.71 15.54
C SER A 114 7.50 -15.93 16.26
N ILE A 115 6.49 -16.51 15.61
CA ILE A 115 5.18 -16.75 16.20
C ILE A 115 5.25 -17.92 17.19
N LYS A 116 4.92 -17.64 18.45
CA LYS A 116 4.79 -18.65 19.51
C LYS A 116 3.40 -19.28 19.45
N PHE A 117 3.30 -20.47 18.89
CA PHE A 117 2.06 -21.24 18.86
C PHE A 117 1.85 -21.94 20.20
N ARG A 118 0.85 -21.54 20.97
CA ARG A 118 0.63 -21.99 22.36
C ARG A 118 -0.28 -23.20 22.51
N SER A 119 -0.90 -23.71 21.45
CA SER A 119 -1.78 -24.87 21.52
C SER A 119 -1.52 -25.86 20.41
N LYS A 120 -1.94 -27.14 20.63
CA LYS A 120 -1.78 -28.26 19.68
C LYS A 120 -2.46 -27.98 18.32
N ASN A 121 -3.62 -27.32 18.35
CA ASN A 121 -4.34 -26.94 17.13
C ASN A 121 -3.55 -25.97 16.24
N PHE A 122 -2.74 -25.10 16.84
CA PHE A 122 -1.88 -24.18 16.08
C PHE A 122 -0.60 -24.85 15.55
N SER A 123 -0.20 -26.00 16.08
CA SER A 123 0.97 -26.74 15.57
C SER A 123 0.73 -27.22 14.14
N ASN A 124 -0.46 -27.76 13.85
CA ASN A 124 -0.84 -28.16 12.50
C ASN A 124 -0.89 -26.98 11.52
N LEU A 125 -1.41 -25.83 11.98
CA LEU A 125 -1.41 -24.60 11.21
C LEU A 125 0.03 -24.15 10.89
N LYS A 126 0.96 -24.26 11.86
CA LYS A 126 2.37 -23.90 11.63
C LYS A 126 3.01 -24.78 10.56
N ILE A 127 2.75 -26.10 10.58
CA ILE A 127 3.25 -27.02 9.57
C ILE A 127 2.67 -26.69 8.20
N PHE A 128 1.35 -26.48 8.12
CA PHE A 128 0.66 -26.06 6.91
C PHE A 128 1.27 -24.77 6.32
N LEU A 129 1.44 -23.74 7.13
CA LEU A 129 2.03 -22.46 6.69
C LEU A 129 3.48 -22.63 6.24
N LYS A 130 4.29 -23.47 6.93
CA LYS A 130 5.68 -23.75 6.52
C LYS A 130 5.75 -24.42 5.15
N ASN A 131 4.90 -25.43 4.90
CA ASN A 131 4.86 -26.15 3.64
C ASN A 131 4.45 -25.21 2.49
N ASN A 132 3.34 -24.47 2.67
CA ASN A 132 2.90 -23.49 1.68
C ASN A 132 3.97 -22.44 1.40
N LEU A 133 4.63 -21.91 2.44
CA LEU A 133 5.68 -20.92 2.26
C LEU A 133 6.89 -21.50 1.49
N LYS A 134 7.24 -22.77 1.72
CA LYS A 134 8.28 -23.47 0.96
C LYS A 134 7.89 -23.58 -0.51
N ASP A 135 6.66 -24.00 -0.81
CA ASP A 135 6.16 -24.15 -2.18
C ASP A 135 6.10 -22.78 -2.91
N ILE A 136 5.58 -21.77 -2.25
CA ILE A 136 5.57 -20.39 -2.79
C ILE A 136 7.00 -19.93 -3.08
N ASN A 137 7.95 -20.15 -2.15
CA ASN A 137 9.32 -19.70 -2.33
C ASN A 137 10.04 -20.42 -3.48
N ASN A 138 9.79 -21.72 -3.66
CA ASN A 138 10.35 -22.53 -4.74
C ASN A 138 9.83 -22.09 -6.11
N ASN A 139 8.55 -21.69 -6.17
CA ASN A 139 7.87 -21.27 -7.38
C ASN A 139 7.85 -19.73 -7.55
N TRP A 140 8.53 -18.97 -6.66
CA TRP A 140 8.53 -17.51 -6.75
C TRP A 140 9.21 -17.04 -8.04
N PRO A 141 8.53 -16.24 -8.86
CA PRO A 141 9.08 -15.81 -10.14
C PRO A 141 10.35 -14.98 -9.94
N LYS A 142 11.35 -15.21 -10.81
CA LYS A 142 12.66 -14.54 -10.71
C LYS A 142 12.81 -13.37 -11.68
N GLN A 143 12.03 -13.35 -12.77
CA GLN A 143 12.20 -12.40 -13.89
C GLN A 143 10.87 -11.74 -14.26
N LEU A 144 10.34 -10.93 -13.34
CA LEU A 144 9.16 -10.10 -13.61
C LEU A 144 9.50 -8.62 -13.49
N PRO A 145 8.75 -7.74 -14.17
CA PRO A 145 8.91 -6.29 -14.02
C PRO A 145 8.78 -5.86 -12.55
N LYS A 146 9.70 -4.99 -12.13
CA LYS A 146 9.82 -4.49 -10.75
C LYS A 146 9.78 -2.97 -10.72
N GLY A 147 9.22 -2.45 -9.65
CA GLY A 147 9.23 -1.03 -9.34
C GLY A 147 8.72 -0.79 -7.95
N ILE A 148 8.29 0.43 -7.65
CA ILE A 148 7.67 0.71 -6.37
C ILE A 148 6.18 0.39 -6.51
N ILE A 149 5.71 -0.52 -5.68
CA ILE A 149 4.30 -0.87 -5.50
C ILE A 149 3.73 -0.11 -4.30
N HIS A 150 2.42 0.01 -4.22
CA HIS A 150 1.73 0.53 -3.03
C HIS A 150 1.80 -0.47 -1.86
N GLY A 151 1.60 -1.75 -2.17
CA GLY A 151 1.74 -2.86 -1.22
C GLY A 151 0.58 -3.05 -0.25
N ASP A 152 -0.45 -2.20 -0.31
CA ASP A 152 -1.62 -2.23 0.59
C ASP A 152 -2.87 -1.67 -0.11
N LEU A 153 -3.12 -2.08 -1.36
CA LEU A 153 -4.25 -1.61 -2.17
C LEU A 153 -5.54 -2.35 -1.82
N PHE A 154 -6.05 -2.05 -0.63
CA PHE A 154 -7.38 -2.45 -0.16
C PHE A 154 -8.41 -1.36 -0.46
N ILE A 155 -9.69 -1.72 -0.37
CA ILE A 155 -10.81 -0.85 -0.76
C ILE A 155 -10.84 0.46 0.03
N ASP A 156 -10.47 0.44 1.31
CA ASP A 156 -10.39 1.58 2.22
C ASP A 156 -9.25 2.57 1.87
N ASN A 157 -8.28 2.15 1.07
CA ASN A 157 -7.20 3.00 0.57
C ASN A 157 -7.50 3.62 -0.81
N ILE A 158 -8.69 3.36 -1.38
CA ILE A 158 -9.10 3.82 -2.72
C ILE A 158 -10.31 4.73 -2.61
N PHE A 159 -10.10 6.03 -2.83
CA PHE A 159 -11.14 7.04 -2.62
C PHE A 159 -11.86 7.41 -3.91
N PHE A 160 -13.19 7.53 -3.78
CA PHE A 160 -14.08 8.00 -4.84
C PHE A 160 -14.82 9.27 -4.41
N LYS A 161 -15.03 10.18 -5.36
CA LYS A 161 -15.85 11.38 -5.22
C LYS A 161 -16.83 11.45 -6.38
N LYS A 162 -18.14 11.53 -6.13
CA LYS A 162 -19.19 11.54 -7.16
C LYS A 162 -18.98 10.42 -8.19
N ASN A 163 -18.77 9.20 -7.73
CA ASN A 163 -18.52 7.99 -8.54
C ASN A 163 -17.27 8.01 -9.44
N LYS A 164 -16.41 9.00 -9.33
CA LYS A 164 -15.12 9.04 -10.01
C LYS A 164 -13.99 8.75 -9.02
N LEU A 165 -12.98 7.99 -9.45
CA LEU A 165 -11.79 7.75 -8.64
C LEU A 165 -11.15 9.09 -8.29
N SER A 166 -11.06 9.39 -7.00
CA SER A 166 -10.44 10.59 -6.48
C SER A 166 -8.94 10.42 -6.31
N GLY A 167 -8.51 9.24 -5.88
CA GLY A 167 -7.10 8.89 -5.75
C GLY A 167 -6.87 7.76 -4.75
N ILE A 168 -5.61 7.50 -4.45
CA ILE A 168 -5.11 6.44 -3.57
C ILE A 168 -4.45 7.08 -2.36
N ILE A 169 -4.66 6.51 -1.18
CA ILE A 169 -4.09 6.98 0.10
C ILE A 169 -3.26 5.88 0.77
N ASP A 170 -2.58 6.20 1.84
CA ASP A 170 -1.83 5.29 2.72
C ASP A 170 -0.66 4.51 2.06
N PHE A 171 0.33 5.25 1.59
CA PHE A 171 1.53 4.70 0.95
C PHE A 171 2.59 4.15 1.93
N TYR A 172 2.27 3.94 3.22
CA TYR A 172 3.29 3.56 4.21
C TYR A 172 3.75 2.10 4.13
N PHE A 173 3.10 1.28 3.31
CA PHE A 173 3.58 -0.05 2.91
C PHE A 173 4.34 -0.05 1.57
N ALA A 174 4.33 1.06 0.84
CA ALA A 174 4.96 1.13 -0.47
C ALA A 174 6.44 0.73 -0.43
N ALA A 175 6.85 -0.12 -1.38
CA ALA A 175 8.18 -0.70 -1.42
C ALA A 175 8.55 -1.16 -2.84
N ASN A 176 9.83 -1.47 -3.08
CA ASN A 176 10.23 -2.09 -4.33
C ASN A 176 9.90 -3.58 -4.31
N ASP A 177 9.06 -3.99 -5.26
CA ASP A 177 8.72 -5.41 -5.47
C ASP A 177 8.24 -5.63 -6.91
N TYR A 178 7.83 -6.87 -7.24
CA TYR A 178 7.20 -7.18 -8.52
C TYR A 178 5.84 -6.50 -8.65
N PHE A 179 5.57 -5.93 -9.81
CA PHE A 179 4.25 -5.35 -10.10
C PHE A 179 3.14 -6.41 -10.04
N MET A 180 3.46 -7.65 -10.42
CA MET A 180 2.52 -8.77 -10.33
C MET A 180 2.10 -9.05 -8.88
N TYR A 181 2.99 -8.80 -7.89
CA TYR A 181 2.63 -8.94 -6.48
C TYR A 181 1.54 -7.94 -6.06
N GLU A 182 1.61 -6.69 -6.55
CA GLU A 182 0.55 -5.72 -6.31
C GLU A 182 -0.76 -6.08 -7.01
N ILE A 183 -0.69 -6.61 -8.23
CA ILE A 183 -1.88 -7.09 -8.93
C ILE A 183 -2.54 -8.22 -8.16
N ALA A 184 -1.75 -9.15 -7.59
CA ALA A 184 -2.27 -10.22 -6.74
C ALA A 184 -2.95 -9.68 -5.46
N ILE A 185 -2.38 -8.64 -4.84
CA ILE A 185 -3.01 -7.92 -3.70
C ILE A 185 -4.35 -7.33 -4.15
N CYS A 186 -4.39 -6.62 -5.28
CA CYS A 186 -5.62 -6.02 -5.80
C CYS A 186 -6.69 -7.07 -6.08
N ILE A 187 -6.35 -8.19 -6.75
CA ILE A 187 -7.29 -9.27 -7.03
C ILE A 187 -7.85 -9.81 -5.72
N ASN A 188 -6.99 -10.13 -4.76
CA ASN A 188 -7.40 -10.69 -3.48
C ASN A 188 -8.27 -9.73 -2.65
N ALA A 189 -7.94 -8.45 -2.66
CA ALA A 189 -8.62 -7.43 -1.86
C ALA A 189 -9.91 -6.89 -2.49
N LEU A 190 -10.01 -6.87 -3.84
CA LEU A 190 -11.07 -6.16 -4.55
C LEU A 190 -11.99 -7.07 -5.36
N CYS A 191 -11.54 -8.29 -5.71
CA CYS A 191 -12.28 -9.20 -6.60
C CYS A 191 -12.91 -10.40 -5.87
N PHE A 192 -12.82 -10.44 -4.54
CA PHE A 192 -13.44 -11.50 -3.75
C PHE A 192 -14.58 -10.97 -2.89
N ASP A 193 -15.71 -11.64 -2.94
CA ASP A 193 -16.84 -11.44 -2.05
C ASP A 193 -16.89 -12.52 -0.95
N TYR A 194 -17.16 -12.14 0.29
CA TYR A 194 -17.45 -13.09 1.37
C TYR A 194 -18.94 -13.34 1.45
N LYS A 195 -19.40 -14.47 0.90
CA LYS A 195 -20.81 -14.87 0.91
C LYS A 195 -20.98 -16.27 1.50
N LYS A 196 -22.03 -16.47 2.31
CA LYS A 196 -22.37 -17.78 2.90
C LYS A 196 -21.18 -18.48 3.58
N ARG A 197 -20.34 -17.70 4.32
CA ARG A 197 -19.11 -18.19 4.98
C ARG A 197 -18.03 -18.72 4.02
N LYS A 198 -18.07 -18.35 2.74
CA LYS A 198 -17.06 -18.71 1.73
C LYS A 198 -16.57 -17.47 1.00
N PHE A 199 -15.27 -17.44 0.69
CA PHE A 199 -14.70 -16.47 -0.26
C PHE A 199 -15.01 -16.94 -1.67
N GLN A 200 -15.61 -16.08 -2.47
CA GLN A 200 -15.92 -16.35 -3.87
C GLN A 200 -15.33 -15.24 -4.74
N MET A 201 -14.59 -15.63 -5.77
CA MET A 201 -14.11 -14.66 -6.76
C MET A 201 -15.29 -14.10 -7.54
N ASN A 202 -15.34 -12.80 -7.70
CA ASN A 202 -16.31 -12.13 -8.54
C ASN A 202 -15.74 -12.03 -9.96
N HIS A 203 -16.32 -12.79 -10.89
CA HIS A 203 -15.90 -12.88 -12.29
C HIS A 203 -16.59 -11.83 -13.21
N LYS A 204 -17.32 -10.87 -12.64
CA LYS A 204 -18.03 -9.83 -13.41
C LYS A 204 -17.14 -8.65 -13.76
#